data_8bd8cf1839c9eeb0897f91b7079072c0
#
_entry.id   8bd8cf1839c9eeb0897f91b7079072c0
#
_cell.length_a   1.000
_cell.length_b   1.000
_cell.length_c   1.000
_cell.angle_alpha   90.00
_cell.angle_beta   90.00
_cell.angle_gamma   90.00
#
_symmetry.space_group_name_H-M   'P 1'
#
loop_
_entity.id
_entity.type
_entity.pdbx_description
1 polymer ?
#
loop_
_entity_poly.entity_id
_entity_poly.type
_entity_poly.pdbx_seq_one_letter_code
_entity_poly.pdbx_strand_id
1 'polypeptide(L)'
;MSAIQTDVRIKAAAGISTWDVGDSARNGFPGVEIENFMQKLLQEVARARTAAARGEEAPCWKYVPDGPDEIDEHTSVIQREAYEYYRTPRCGYPTSVNRYLVSSNDKLAAFDAFAYLDTVSPRPLLFIVGSRADTLYFTEDAYRRAREPKRIHVVEGASHVDLYDKPEYVTQVVAALKDFFGKAL
;
A
#
# COMPACT_ATOMS: atom_id res chain seq x y z
N MET A 1 1.68 10.08 0.37
CA MET A 1 2.16 10.70 -0.89
C MET A 1 1.07 11.43 -1.67
N SER A 2 -0.15 10.92 -1.82
CA SER A 2 -1.17 11.59 -2.63
C SER A 2 -1.55 13.01 -2.17
N ALA A 3 -1.67 13.26 -0.86
CA ALA A 3 -2.04 14.58 -0.34
C ALA A 3 -1.07 15.70 -0.74
N ILE A 4 0.24 15.47 -0.71
CA ILE A 4 1.22 16.50 -1.06
C ILE A 4 1.16 16.90 -2.55
N GLN A 5 0.64 16.04 -3.42
CA GLN A 5 0.52 16.34 -4.85
C GLN A 5 -0.51 17.42 -5.14
N THR A 6 -1.55 17.52 -4.31
CA THR A 6 -2.67 18.45 -4.52
C THR A 6 -2.80 19.54 -3.46
N ASP A 7 -2.11 19.41 -2.31
CA ASP A 7 -2.12 20.43 -1.25
C ASP A 7 -0.74 21.08 -1.12
N VAL A 8 -0.62 22.31 -1.62
CA VAL A 8 0.62 23.09 -1.59
C VAL A 8 1.03 23.59 -0.19
N ARG A 9 0.16 23.46 0.80
CA ARG A 9 0.47 23.80 2.20
C ARG A 9 1.39 22.78 2.84
N ILE A 10 1.39 21.54 2.34
CA ILE A 10 2.30 20.48 2.80
C ILE A 10 3.70 20.80 2.26
N LYS A 11 4.65 21.11 3.15
CA LYS A 11 5.98 21.59 2.79
C LYS A 11 6.99 20.47 2.51
N ALA A 12 6.81 19.31 3.12
CA ALA A 12 7.63 18.12 2.91
C ALA A 12 6.79 16.87 3.19
N ALA A 13 7.14 15.72 2.61
CA ALA A 13 6.49 14.45 2.94
C ALA A 13 7.48 13.29 2.97
N ALA A 14 7.22 12.35 3.88
CA ALA A 14 7.89 11.06 3.90
C ALA A 14 6.86 9.94 3.69
N GLY A 15 7.20 8.95 2.87
CA GLY A 15 6.43 7.72 2.71
C GLY A 15 7.22 6.55 3.25
N ILE A 16 6.60 5.76 4.12
CA ILE A 16 7.17 4.52 4.67
C ILE A 16 6.37 3.38 4.09
N SER A 17 7.06 2.39 3.50
CA SER A 17 6.41 1.26 2.82
C SER A 17 5.27 1.74 1.91
N THR A 18 5.57 2.67 0.99
CA THR A 18 4.56 3.26 0.10
C THR A 18 3.86 2.18 -0.73
N TRP A 19 2.54 2.32 -0.82
CA TRP A 19 1.70 1.40 -1.59
C TRP A 19 0.86 2.16 -2.61
N ASP A 20 0.89 1.73 -3.87
CA ASP A 20 -0.08 2.17 -4.86
C ASP A 20 -1.25 1.17 -4.91
N VAL A 21 -2.32 1.50 -4.20
CA VAL A 21 -3.53 0.68 -4.18
C VAL A 21 -4.20 0.57 -5.55
N GLY A 22 -4.00 1.56 -6.41
CA GLY A 22 -4.49 1.54 -7.78
C GLY A 22 -3.71 0.56 -8.64
N ASP A 23 -2.39 0.53 -8.52
CA ASP A 23 -1.57 -0.45 -9.22
C ASP A 23 -1.93 -1.88 -8.80
N SER A 24 -2.07 -2.13 -7.48
CA SER A 24 -2.51 -3.43 -6.97
C SER A 24 -3.89 -3.84 -7.50
N ALA A 25 -4.81 -2.88 -7.65
CA ALA A 25 -6.14 -3.16 -8.21
C ALA A 25 -6.10 -3.43 -9.72
N ARG A 26 -5.13 -2.86 -10.44
CA ARG A 26 -4.97 -3.09 -11.89
C ARG A 26 -4.20 -4.37 -12.20
N ASN A 27 -3.18 -4.68 -11.43
CA ASN A 27 -2.16 -5.69 -11.74
C ASN A 27 -2.13 -6.87 -10.77
N GLY A 28 -2.88 -6.80 -9.67
CA GLY A 28 -2.83 -7.81 -8.60
C GLY A 28 -1.63 -7.63 -7.66
N PHE A 29 -1.36 -8.65 -6.86
CA PHE A 29 -0.20 -8.68 -5.97
C PHE A 29 1.02 -9.24 -6.67
N PRO A 30 2.24 -8.82 -6.30
CA PRO A 30 3.47 -9.40 -6.83
C PRO A 30 3.51 -10.92 -6.69
N GLY A 31 3.93 -11.60 -7.75
CA GLY A 31 4.03 -13.06 -7.79
C GLY A 31 2.71 -13.80 -8.07
N VAL A 32 1.60 -13.09 -8.26
CA VAL A 32 0.32 -13.68 -8.64
C VAL A 32 -0.02 -13.23 -10.06
N GLU A 33 0.26 -14.06 -11.04
CA GLU A 33 -0.12 -13.82 -12.44
C GLU A 33 -1.55 -14.35 -12.68
N ILE A 34 -2.47 -13.44 -12.98
CA ILE A 34 -3.84 -13.80 -13.40
C ILE A 34 -4.07 -13.23 -14.79
N GLU A 35 -4.20 -14.12 -15.75
CA GLU A 35 -4.54 -13.72 -17.13
C GLU A 35 -5.82 -12.87 -17.15
N ASN A 36 -5.75 -11.71 -17.83
CA ASN A 36 -6.87 -10.75 -17.94
C ASN A 36 -7.40 -10.29 -16.57
N PHE A 37 -6.51 -10.13 -15.59
CA PHE A 37 -6.86 -9.75 -14.21
C PHE A 37 -7.82 -8.57 -14.14
N MET A 38 -7.49 -7.46 -14.80
CA MET A 38 -8.30 -6.24 -14.79
C MET A 38 -9.71 -6.46 -15.38
N GLN A 39 -9.83 -7.25 -16.45
CA GLN A 39 -11.12 -7.54 -17.05
C GLN A 39 -12.00 -8.38 -16.11
N LYS A 40 -11.42 -9.39 -15.47
CA LYS A 40 -12.12 -10.22 -14.48
C LYS A 40 -12.56 -9.39 -13.28
N LEU A 41 -11.69 -8.51 -12.78
CA LEU A 41 -12.02 -7.59 -11.70
C LEU A 41 -13.22 -6.71 -12.05
N LEU A 42 -13.23 -6.07 -13.21
CA LEU A 42 -14.33 -5.21 -13.63
C LEU A 42 -15.64 -5.97 -13.85
N GLN A 43 -15.59 -7.23 -14.28
CA GLN A 43 -16.78 -8.07 -14.35
C GLN A 43 -17.37 -8.35 -12.96
N GLU A 44 -16.53 -8.65 -11.96
CA GLU A 44 -16.99 -8.84 -10.58
C GLU A 44 -17.59 -7.56 -10.00
N VAL A 45 -16.96 -6.40 -10.25
CA VAL A 45 -17.51 -5.09 -9.87
C VAL A 45 -18.89 -4.86 -10.49
N ALA A 46 -19.05 -5.17 -11.79
CA ALA A 46 -20.33 -4.99 -12.47
C ALA A 46 -21.42 -5.91 -11.89
N ARG A 47 -21.09 -7.16 -11.59
CA ARG A 47 -22.00 -8.10 -10.91
C ARG A 47 -22.40 -7.59 -9.52
N ALA A 48 -21.42 -7.15 -8.73
CA ALA A 48 -21.66 -6.61 -7.38
C ALA A 48 -22.60 -5.40 -7.39
N ARG A 49 -22.43 -4.50 -8.35
CA ARG A 49 -23.32 -3.32 -8.51
C ARG A 49 -24.72 -3.72 -8.93
N THR A 50 -24.85 -4.70 -9.83
CA THR A 50 -26.15 -5.19 -10.27
C THR A 50 -26.90 -5.84 -9.12
N ALA A 51 -26.23 -6.65 -8.28
CA ALA A 51 -26.79 -7.27 -7.12
C ALA A 51 -27.29 -6.21 -6.11
N ALA A 52 -26.44 -5.22 -5.80
CA ALA A 52 -26.81 -4.12 -4.91
C ALA A 52 -28.03 -3.31 -5.42
N ALA A 53 -28.10 -3.06 -6.73
CA ALA A 53 -29.25 -2.37 -7.34
C ALA A 53 -30.56 -3.15 -7.25
N ARG A 54 -30.49 -4.49 -7.08
CA ARG A 54 -31.64 -5.35 -6.86
C ARG A 54 -32.03 -5.48 -5.36
N GLY A 55 -31.29 -4.84 -4.47
CA GLY A 55 -31.47 -4.95 -3.02
C GLY A 55 -30.88 -6.23 -2.41
N GLU A 56 -30.03 -6.93 -3.14
CA GLU A 56 -29.28 -8.08 -2.67
C GLU A 56 -28.12 -7.64 -1.77
N GLU A 57 -27.61 -8.55 -0.91
CA GLU A 57 -26.43 -8.25 -0.08
C GLU A 57 -25.22 -7.92 -0.95
N ALA A 58 -24.56 -6.81 -0.63
CA ALA A 58 -23.38 -6.38 -1.39
C ALA A 58 -22.18 -7.28 -1.09
N PRO A 59 -21.58 -7.93 -2.10
CA PRO A 59 -20.44 -8.81 -1.89
C PRO A 59 -19.22 -8.04 -1.39
N CYS A 60 -18.51 -8.65 -0.43
CA CYS A 60 -17.28 -8.12 0.16
C CYS A 60 -16.11 -9.06 -0.06
N TRP A 61 -14.93 -8.48 -0.23
CA TRP A 61 -13.66 -9.19 -0.20
C TRP A 61 -12.91 -8.92 1.11
N LYS A 62 -11.95 -9.76 1.43
CA LYS A 62 -11.02 -9.61 2.54
C LYS A 62 -9.74 -8.92 2.06
N TYR A 63 -9.09 -8.18 2.95
CA TYR A 63 -7.75 -7.64 2.70
C TYR A 63 -6.65 -8.66 2.95
N VAL A 64 -6.83 -9.48 4.00
CA VAL A 64 -5.86 -10.49 4.45
C VAL A 64 -6.61 -11.76 4.82
N PRO A 65 -5.94 -12.92 4.93
CA PRO A 65 -6.53 -14.13 5.49
C PRO A 65 -7.15 -13.89 6.87
N ASP A 66 -8.27 -14.55 7.18
CA ASP A 66 -8.90 -14.46 8.52
C ASP A 66 -8.24 -15.40 9.54
N GLY A 67 -7.64 -16.49 9.05
CA GLY A 67 -6.99 -17.51 9.88
C GLY A 67 -5.82 -18.18 9.16
N PRO A 68 -5.01 -18.96 9.90
CA PRO A 68 -3.84 -19.64 9.33
C PRO A 68 -4.23 -20.75 8.34
N ASP A 69 -5.46 -21.25 8.40
CA ASP A 69 -6.03 -22.23 7.49
C ASP A 69 -6.30 -21.66 6.09
N GLU A 70 -6.33 -20.35 5.95
CA GLU A 70 -6.44 -19.65 4.66
C GLU A 70 -5.06 -19.30 4.05
N ILE A 71 -3.97 -19.64 4.72
CA ILE A 71 -2.60 -19.36 4.27
C ILE A 71 -2.01 -20.63 3.64
N ASP A 72 -1.71 -20.54 2.37
CA ASP A 72 -1.12 -21.62 1.57
C ASP A 72 0.16 -21.17 0.83
N GLU A 73 0.69 -22.02 -0.02
CA GLU A 73 1.89 -21.75 -0.81
C GLU A 73 1.72 -20.62 -1.84
N HIS A 74 0.48 -20.31 -2.23
CA HIS A 74 0.13 -19.24 -3.17
C HIS A 74 -0.11 -17.90 -2.48
N THR A 75 -0.23 -17.89 -1.15
CA THR A 75 -0.40 -16.66 -0.37
C THR A 75 0.89 -15.82 -0.45
N SER A 76 0.78 -14.58 -0.91
CA SER A 76 1.93 -13.67 -1.05
C SER A 76 2.60 -13.36 0.30
N VAL A 77 3.86 -12.93 0.27
CA VAL A 77 4.61 -12.59 1.49
C VAL A 77 3.88 -11.49 2.26
N ILE A 78 3.47 -10.42 1.58
CA ILE A 78 2.75 -9.32 2.23
C ILE A 78 1.45 -9.77 2.88
N GLN A 79 0.69 -10.68 2.26
CA GLN A 79 -0.56 -11.18 2.84
C GLN A 79 -0.32 -12.02 4.10
N ARG A 80 0.75 -12.85 4.14
CA ARG A 80 1.14 -13.61 5.34
C ARG A 80 1.55 -12.68 6.48
N GLU A 81 2.43 -11.72 6.19
CA GLU A 81 2.90 -10.74 7.18
C GLU A 81 1.77 -9.84 7.68
N ALA A 82 0.88 -9.41 6.79
CA ALA A 82 -0.29 -8.61 7.14
C ALA A 82 -1.28 -9.40 8.00
N TYR A 83 -1.49 -10.70 7.73
CA TYR A 83 -2.24 -11.57 8.63
C TYR A 83 -1.62 -11.59 10.03
N GLU A 84 -0.32 -11.86 10.14
CA GLU A 84 0.38 -11.90 11.44
C GLU A 84 0.26 -10.56 12.19
N TYR A 85 0.34 -9.45 11.47
CA TYR A 85 0.24 -8.14 12.07
C TYR A 85 -1.19 -7.78 12.47
N TYR A 86 -2.15 -7.86 11.54
CA TYR A 86 -3.50 -7.33 11.73
C TYR A 86 -4.51 -8.31 12.35
N ARG A 87 -4.25 -9.63 12.30
CA ARG A 87 -5.20 -10.67 12.71
C ARG A 87 -4.76 -11.47 13.94
N THR A 88 -3.61 -11.15 14.51
CA THR A 88 -3.07 -11.77 15.72
C THR A 88 -2.96 -10.75 16.86
N PRO A 89 -2.64 -11.16 18.09
CA PRO A 89 -2.41 -10.23 19.20
C PRO A 89 -1.29 -9.21 18.97
N ARG A 90 -0.48 -9.35 17.91
CA ARG A 90 0.59 -8.40 17.57
C ARG A 90 0.05 -6.99 17.36
N CYS A 91 -1.00 -6.82 16.58
CA CYS A 91 -1.69 -5.54 16.37
C CYS A 91 -3.17 -5.72 15.97
N GLY A 92 -3.74 -6.90 16.17
CA GLY A 92 -5.15 -7.15 15.89
C GLY A 92 -6.06 -6.27 16.74
N TYR A 93 -7.01 -5.59 16.12
CA TYR A 93 -7.94 -4.69 16.81
C TYR A 93 -9.40 -5.10 16.54
N PRO A 94 -10.25 -5.22 17.58
CA PRO A 94 -11.61 -5.77 17.42
C PRO A 94 -12.50 -4.99 16.44
N THR A 95 -12.28 -3.67 16.30
CA THR A 95 -13.05 -2.83 15.36
C THR A 95 -12.47 -2.79 13.95
N SER A 96 -11.32 -3.44 13.71
CA SER A 96 -10.73 -3.55 12.37
C SER A 96 -11.41 -4.66 11.59
N VAL A 97 -12.41 -4.29 10.79
CA VAL A 97 -13.19 -5.23 9.97
C VAL A 97 -12.37 -5.60 8.72
N ASN A 98 -12.05 -6.89 8.57
CA ASN A 98 -11.30 -7.41 7.41
C ASN A 98 -12.22 -7.58 6.19
N ARG A 99 -12.91 -6.52 5.79
CA ARG A 99 -13.85 -6.56 4.66
C ARG A 99 -13.93 -5.23 3.94
N TYR A 100 -14.06 -5.29 2.62
CA TYR A 100 -14.38 -4.13 1.80
C TYR A 100 -15.31 -4.52 0.65
N LEU A 101 -16.09 -3.57 0.16
CA LEU A 101 -17.04 -3.81 -0.92
C LEU A 101 -16.32 -4.11 -2.25
N VAL A 102 -16.68 -5.20 -2.90
CA VAL A 102 -16.16 -5.56 -4.23
C VAL A 102 -16.36 -4.41 -5.24
N SER A 103 -17.48 -3.70 -5.14
CA SER A 103 -17.80 -2.54 -5.97
C SER A 103 -16.87 -1.33 -5.82
N SER A 104 -15.94 -1.35 -4.83
CA SER A 104 -14.93 -0.31 -4.67
C SER A 104 -13.71 -0.48 -5.60
N ASN A 105 -13.52 -1.68 -6.13
CA ASN A 105 -12.30 -2.01 -6.88
C ASN A 105 -12.13 -1.22 -8.18
N ASP A 106 -13.18 -0.81 -8.86
CA ASP A 106 -13.05 0.05 -10.04
C ASP A 106 -12.56 1.46 -9.70
N LYS A 107 -12.95 1.99 -8.53
CA LYS A 107 -12.45 3.27 -8.04
C LYS A 107 -10.98 3.16 -7.62
N LEU A 108 -10.62 2.04 -6.98
CA LEU A 108 -9.22 1.75 -6.66
C LEU A 108 -8.40 1.62 -7.95
N ALA A 109 -8.88 0.87 -8.94
CA ALA A 109 -8.19 0.69 -10.21
C ALA A 109 -8.05 1.99 -11.02
N ALA A 110 -9.00 2.92 -10.90
CA ALA A 110 -8.91 4.25 -11.51
C ALA A 110 -7.98 5.22 -10.76
N PHE A 111 -7.56 4.89 -9.54
CA PHE A 111 -6.65 5.71 -8.74
C PHE A 111 -5.19 5.45 -9.12
N ASP A 112 -4.39 6.51 -9.17
CA ASP A 112 -2.93 6.44 -9.25
C ASP A 112 -2.36 7.26 -8.08
N ALA A 113 -1.71 6.57 -7.14
CA ALA A 113 -1.16 7.19 -5.94
C ALA A 113 -0.05 8.21 -6.25
N PHE A 114 0.55 8.15 -7.44
CA PHE A 114 1.73 8.91 -7.85
C PHE A 114 1.51 9.76 -9.10
N ALA A 115 0.26 9.99 -9.51
CA ALA A 115 -0.11 10.63 -10.78
C ALA A 115 0.57 11.98 -11.03
N TYR A 116 0.72 12.80 -9.99
CA TYR A 116 1.29 14.16 -10.08
C TYR A 116 2.54 14.33 -9.23
N LEU A 117 3.25 13.25 -8.93
CA LEU A 117 4.39 13.27 -8.01
C LEU A 117 5.55 14.12 -8.54
N ASP A 118 5.69 14.24 -9.84
CA ASP A 118 6.67 15.11 -10.50
C ASP A 118 6.40 16.60 -10.28
N THR A 119 5.15 16.99 -9.99
CA THR A 119 4.76 18.39 -9.74
C THR A 119 5.03 18.83 -8.29
N VAL A 120 5.40 17.92 -7.40
CA VAL A 120 5.67 18.21 -5.98
C VAL A 120 6.93 19.07 -5.82
N SER A 121 7.92 18.91 -6.70
CA SER A 121 9.14 19.72 -6.70
C SER A 121 8.80 21.24 -6.68
N PRO A 122 9.52 22.09 -5.93
CA PRO A 122 10.75 21.81 -5.17
C PRO A 122 10.54 21.35 -3.70
N ARG A 123 9.36 20.89 -3.32
CA ARG A 123 9.09 20.39 -1.96
C ARG A 123 9.75 19.03 -1.76
N PRO A 124 10.56 18.84 -0.69
CA PRO A 124 11.33 17.62 -0.53
C PRO A 124 10.49 16.39 -0.21
N LEU A 125 10.91 15.24 -0.75
CA LEU A 125 10.31 13.95 -0.55
C LEU A 125 11.32 12.94 0.01
N LEU A 126 10.90 12.14 0.99
CA LEU A 126 11.64 10.99 1.49
C LEU A 126 10.82 9.71 1.28
N PHE A 127 11.45 8.69 0.75
CA PHE A 127 10.89 7.35 0.61
C PHE A 127 11.68 6.39 1.50
N ILE A 128 10.99 5.64 2.36
CA ILE A 128 11.60 4.63 3.24
C ILE A 128 10.97 3.28 2.94
N VAL A 129 11.78 2.25 2.74
CA VAL A 129 11.32 0.92 2.38
C VAL A 129 12.28 -0.15 2.88
N GLY A 130 11.76 -1.32 3.20
CA GLY A 130 12.59 -2.49 3.53
C GLY A 130 13.16 -3.15 2.28
N SER A 131 14.43 -3.59 2.35
CA SER A 131 15.09 -4.26 1.21
C SER A 131 14.47 -5.61 0.84
N ARG A 132 13.72 -6.24 1.76
CA ARG A 132 13.01 -7.51 1.55
C ARG A 132 11.51 -7.35 1.33
N ALA A 133 11.02 -6.10 1.25
CA ALA A 133 9.61 -5.86 0.98
C ALA A 133 9.25 -6.28 -0.45
N ASP A 134 8.28 -7.17 -0.63
CA ASP A 134 7.72 -7.51 -1.94
C ASP A 134 7.00 -6.33 -2.60
N THR A 135 6.70 -5.29 -1.83
CA THR A 135 6.14 -4.00 -2.26
C THR A 135 7.20 -2.93 -2.56
N LEU A 136 8.51 -3.27 -2.55
CA LEU A 136 9.62 -2.35 -2.84
C LEU A 136 9.42 -1.60 -4.16
N TYR A 137 8.92 -2.28 -5.18
CA TYR A 137 8.73 -1.71 -6.51
C TYR A 137 7.78 -0.49 -6.55
N PHE A 138 6.80 -0.39 -5.66
CA PHE A 138 5.97 0.82 -5.54
C PHE A 138 6.78 2.03 -5.10
N THR A 139 7.70 1.80 -4.16
CA THR A 139 8.59 2.87 -3.68
C THR A 139 9.58 3.27 -4.77
N GLU A 140 10.10 2.33 -5.53
CA GLU A 140 11.00 2.60 -6.66
C GLU A 140 10.27 3.35 -7.78
N ASP A 141 9.03 2.99 -8.10
CA ASP A 141 8.20 3.71 -9.07
C ASP A 141 7.92 5.15 -8.60
N ALA A 142 7.50 5.33 -7.35
CA ALA A 142 7.28 6.64 -6.77
C ALA A 142 8.57 7.50 -6.82
N TYR A 143 9.71 6.91 -6.42
CA TYR A 143 10.99 7.60 -6.46
C TYR A 143 11.39 7.99 -7.89
N ARG A 144 11.18 7.12 -8.86
CA ARG A 144 11.48 7.39 -10.28
C ARG A 144 10.62 8.54 -10.82
N ARG A 145 9.33 8.60 -10.50
CA ARG A 145 8.39 9.65 -10.95
C ARG A 145 8.65 11.00 -10.27
N ALA A 146 9.07 11.01 -9.01
CA ALA A 146 9.36 12.25 -8.28
C ALA A 146 10.56 12.98 -8.89
N ARG A 147 10.53 14.32 -8.83
CA ARG A 147 11.68 15.19 -9.13
C ARG A 147 12.41 15.60 -7.87
N GLU A 148 13.62 16.13 -8.04
CA GLU A 148 14.41 16.66 -6.91
C GLU A 148 13.72 17.86 -6.22
N PRO A 149 13.91 18.04 -4.92
CA PRO A 149 14.73 17.23 -4.01
C PRO A 149 13.98 15.97 -3.52
N LYS A 150 14.58 14.82 -3.69
CA LYS A 150 14.06 13.54 -3.24
C LYS A 150 15.15 12.65 -2.65
N ARG A 151 14.77 11.76 -1.74
CA ARG A 151 15.71 10.80 -1.13
C ARG A 151 15.01 9.46 -0.91
N ILE A 152 15.73 8.37 -1.11
CA ILE A 152 15.30 7.03 -0.71
C ILE A 152 16.21 6.52 0.41
N HIS A 153 15.61 5.87 1.41
CA HIS A 153 16.28 5.18 2.50
C HIS A 153 15.83 3.73 2.54
N VAL A 154 16.71 2.83 2.15
CA VAL A 154 16.44 1.39 2.19
C VAL A 154 16.88 0.85 3.54
N VAL A 155 15.97 0.21 4.28
CA VAL A 155 16.26 -0.45 5.55
C VAL A 155 16.60 -1.89 5.26
N GLU A 156 17.88 -2.23 5.42
CA GLU A 156 18.40 -3.55 5.05
C GLU A 156 17.80 -4.66 5.91
N GLY A 157 17.37 -5.75 5.26
CA GLY A 157 16.80 -6.93 5.88
C GLY A 157 15.34 -6.79 6.33
N ALA A 158 14.73 -5.61 6.27
CA ALA A 158 13.35 -5.39 6.65
C ALA A 158 12.39 -5.78 5.53
N SER A 159 11.23 -6.34 5.89
CA SER A 159 10.08 -6.50 5.00
C SER A 159 9.19 -5.24 5.01
N HIS A 160 8.04 -5.31 4.36
CA HIS A 160 7.04 -4.23 4.38
C HIS A 160 6.51 -3.98 5.79
N VAL A 161 6.09 -5.04 6.47
CA VAL A 161 5.40 -4.97 7.77
C VAL A 161 6.39 -4.82 8.92
N ASP A 162 7.64 -5.25 8.74
CA ASP A 162 8.70 -5.07 9.73
C ASP A 162 8.93 -3.62 10.13
N LEU A 163 8.70 -2.69 9.20
CA LEU A 163 8.84 -1.25 9.45
C LEU A 163 7.72 -0.66 10.32
N TYR A 164 6.68 -1.44 10.67
CA TYR A 164 5.57 -0.94 11.47
C TYR A 164 5.87 -0.97 12.97
N ASP A 165 6.52 -2.02 13.46
CA ASP A 165 6.63 -2.27 14.90
C ASP A 165 7.94 -2.91 15.37
N LYS A 166 8.79 -3.47 14.47
CA LYS A 166 10.04 -4.10 14.90
C LYS A 166 11.08 -3.05 15.30
N PRO A 167 11.50 -2.98 16.59
CA PRO A 167 12.32 -1.89 17.10
C PRO A 167 13.63 -1.67 16.35
N GLU A 168 14.28 -2.76 15.90
CA GLU A 168 15.54 -2.72 15.16
C GLU A 168 15.44 -1.96 13.83
N TYR A 169 14.27 -2.02 13.17
CA TYR A 169 14.00 -1.32 11.93
C TYR A 169 13.36 0.05 12.17
N VAL A 170 12.40 0.14 13.09
CA VAL A 170 11.70 1.39 13.43
C VAL A 170 12.69 2.44 13.92
N THR A 171 13.72 2.06 14.68
CA THR A 171 14.76 2.99 15.13
C THR A 171 15.49 3.66 13.96
N GLN A 172 15.79 2.91 12.89
CA GLN A 172 16.43 3.45 11.68
C GLN A 172 15.49 4.38 10.92
N VAL A 173 14.20 3.99 10.79
CA VAL A 173 13.15 4.82 10.19
C VAL A 173 13.02 6.16 10.92
N VAL A 174 12.93 6.14 12.26
CA VAL A 174 12.81 7.35 13.08
C VAL A 174 14.03 8.25 12.93
N ALA A 175 15.24 7.69 12.88
CA ALA A 175 16.46 8.47 12.65
C ALA A 175 16.44 9.16 11.28
N ALA A 176 16.04 8.43 10.22
CA ALA A 176 15.91 8.99 8.86
C ALA A 176 14.85 10.11 8.78
N LEU A 177 13.72 9.95 9.45
CA LEU A 177 12.66 10.96 9.52
C LEU A 177 13.12 12.22 10.27
N LYS A 178 13.79 12.07 11.42
CA LYS A 178 14.34 13.20 12.18
C LYS A 178 15.35 14.01 11.37
N ASP A 179 16.28 13.33 10.69
CA ASP A 179 17.26 14.00 9.81
C ASP A 179 16.56 14.73 8.65
N PHE A 180 15.58 14.08 8.03
CA PHE A 180 14.86 14.64 6.89
C PHE A 180 14.04 15.87 7.27
N PHE A 181 13.15 15.75 8.25
CA PHE A 181 12.27 16.85 8.64
C PHE A 181 13.04 17.98 9.36
N GLY A 182 14.10 17.66 10.11
CA GLY A 182 14.96 18.68 10.72
C GLY A 182 15.70 19.55 9.72
N LYS A 183 15.85 19.11 8.46
CA LYS A 183 16.44 19.89 7.37
C LYS A 183 15.41 20.54 6.45
N ALA A 184 14.19 19.99 6.40
CA ALA A 184 13.15 20.41 5.48
C ALA A 184 12.18 21.45 6.06
N LEU A 185 12.11 21.58 7.37
CA LEU A 185 11.26 22.49 8.13
C LEU A 185 12.07 23.46 8.98
#